data_2e9a28df47b76c88af1eb8d284b61d82
#
_entry.id   2e9a28df47b76c88af1eb8d284b61d82
#
_cell.length_a   1.000
_cell.length_b   1.000
_cell.length_c   1.000
_cell.angle_alpha   90.00
_cell.angle_beta   90.00
_cell.angle_gamma   90.00
#
_symmetry.space_group_name_H-M   'P 1'
#
loop_
_entity.id
_entity.type
_entity.pdbx_description
1 polymer ?
#
loop_
_entity_poly.entity_id
_entity_poly.type
_entity_poly.pdbx_seq_one_letter_code
_entity_poly.pdbx_strand_id
1 'polypeptide(L)'
;MTDLVKIKVFNSSHLRVEASHEVQKHISDFFTFFSPGYKFSPKYKAGIWDGKIRVYNMVSKLLPLGLLATLMRFCTKSGYSLEVDPGLNPYHNLDLAHLDEFIASLNLHARGKPIEVKQHQLDAVRTALRKRRSLLLSPTSSGKSLILYIYIRYQIEHFGHNVVLMVPTTQLVEQMFEDFKDYSSGNDWKVEDNVTKIYSGQEKRLDRRLIISTWQSIYAIAKR
;
A
#
# COMPACT_ATOMS: atom_id res chain seq x y z
N MET A 1 24.98 9.98 -27.00
CA MET A 1 25.07 9.89 -25.52
C MET A 1 23.71 9.44 -25.02
N THR A 2 23.66 8.36 -24.29
CA THR A 2 22.39 7.88 -23.69
C THR A 2 22.03 8.82 -22.53
N ASP A 3 20.85 9.41 -22.58
CA ASP A 3 20.40 10.31 -21.50
C ASP A 3 20.27 9.55 -20.18
N LEU A 4 20.94 10.06 -19.14
CA LEU A 4 20.97 9.43 -17.83
C LEU A 4 19.84 9.97 -16.94
N VAL A 5 19.09 9.05 -16.33
CA VAL A 5 18.05 9.33 -15.33
C VAL A 5 18.51 8.80 -13.97
N LYS A 6 18.74 9.69 -13.02
CA LYS A 6 19.08 9.35 -11.63
C LYS A 6 17.84 9.36 -10.76
N ILE A 7 17.60 8.27 -10.04
CA ILE A 7 16.44 8.09 -9.15
C ILE A 7 16.95 7.94 -7.73
N LYS A 8 16.58 8.88 -6.85
CA LYS A 8 17.00 8.91 -5.45
C LYS A 8 15.80 8.86 -4.51
N VAL A 9 15.99 8.36 -3.31
CA VAL A 9 15.01 8.50 -2.23
C VAL A 9 14.92 9.98 -1.83
N PHE A 10 13.70 10.53 -1.80
CA PHE A 10 13.47 11.86 -1.24
C PHE A 10 12.89 11.74 0.19
N ASN A 11 11.86 10.92 0.35
CA ASN A 11 11.24 10.58 1.64
C ASN A 11 10.43 9.29 1.52
N SER A 12 9.67 8.93 2.56
CA SER A 12 8.83 7.72 2.59
C SER A 12 7.73 7.68 1.52
N SER A 13 7.39 8.81 0.88
CA SER A 13 6.30 8.91 -0.09
C SER A 13 6.74 9.26 -1.52
N HIS A 14 7.90 9.90 -1.70
CA HIS A 14 8.35 10.42 -2.98
C HIS A 14 9.78 10.04 -3.33
N LEU A 15 10.01 9.90 -4.63
CA LEU A 15 11.32 9.83 -5.29
C LEU A 15 11.72 11.21 -5.78
N ARG A 16 13.02 11.46 -5.86
CA ARG A 16 13.60 12.56 -6.65
C ARG A 16 14.17 11.99 -7.94
N VAL A 17 13.74 12.57 -9.08
CA VAL A 17 14.16 12.14 -10.41
C VAL A 17 14.98 13.26 -11.04
N GLU A 18 16.27 13.04 -11.26
CA GLU A 18 17.20 13.98 -11.86
C GLU A 18 17.56 13.53 -13.28
N ALA A 19 17.35 14.39 -14.26
CA ALA A 19 17.65 14.15 -15.68
C ALA A 19 17.81 15.49 -16.41
N SER A 20 18.16 15.43 -17.72
CA SER A 20 18.13 16.62 -18.58
C SER A 20 16.70 17.18 -18.68
N HIS A 21 16.59 18.46 -19.06
CA HIS A 21 15.27 19.10 -19.16
C HIS A 21 14.33 18.39 -20.13
N GLU A 22 14.87 17.92 -21.27
CA GLU A 22 14.12 17.21 -22.29
C GLU A 22 13.58 15.88 -21.75
N VAL A 23 14.41 15.10 -21.07
CA VAL A 23 14.01 13.84 -20.44
C VAL A 23 12.96 14.07 -19.34
N GLN A 24 13.14 15.12 -18.52
CA GLN A 24 12.15 15.49 -17.50
C GLN A 24 10.79 15.83 -18.12
N LYS A 25 10.78 16.54 -19.26
CA LYS A 25 9.56 16.83 -20.01
C LYS A 25 8.90 15.54 -20.50
N HIS A 26 9.67 14.64 -21.07
CA HIS A 26 9.17 13.34 -21.55
C HIS A 26 8.60 12.49 -20.40
N ILE A 27 9.26 12.47 -19.24
CA ILE A 27 8.73 11.85 -18.04
C ILE A 27 7.42 12.51 -17.59
N SER A 28 7.37 13.85 -17.61
CA SER A 28 6.17 14.61 -17.23
C SER A 28 4.99 14.30 -18.16
N ASP A 29 5.23 14.24 -19.45
CA ASP A 29 4.21 13.92 -20.43
C ASP A 29 3.68 12.49 -20.22
N PHE A 30 4.56 11.53 -19.95
CA PHE A 30 4.19 10.15 -19.65
C PHE A 30 3.33 10.02 -18.39
N PHE A 31 3.64 10.79 -17.33
CA PHE A 31 2.90 10.80 -16.07
C PHE A 31 1.81 11.88 -16.02
N THR A 32 1.35 12.36 -17.17
CA THR A 32 0.25 13.32 -17.29
C THR A 32 -0.94 12.67 -17.98
N PHE A 33 -2.13 12.80 -17.40
CA PHE A 33 -3.37 12.26 -17.97
C PHE A 33 -4.55 13.19 -17.69
N PHE A 34 -5.60 13.08 -18.50
CA PHE A 34 -6.83 13.79 -18.26
C PHE A 34 -7.60 13.19 -17.07
N SER A 35 -8.08 14.05 -16.18
CA SER A 35 -8.97 13.62 -15.10
C SER A 35 -10.27 13.06 -15.66
N PRO A 36 -10.78 11.91 -15.16
CA PRO A 36 -12.10 11.43 -15.56
C PRO A 36 -13.15 12.52 -15.38
N GLY A 37 -13.98 12.74 -16.42
CA GLY A 37 -15.04 13.76 -16.36
C GLY A 37 -14.57 15.21 -16.34
N TYR A 38 -13.31 15.51 -16.67
CA TYR A 38 -12.75 16.88 -16.62
C TYR A 38 -13.58 17.92 -17.38
N LYS A 39 -14.23 17.54 -18.50
CA LYS A 39 -15.09 18.43 -19.30
C LYS A 39 -16.31 18.98 -18.53
N PHE A 40 -16.75 18.27 -17.48
CA PHE A 40 -17.87 18.67 -16.62
C PHE A 40 -17.42 19.53 -15.42
N SER A 41 -16.13 19.63 -15.17
CA SER A 41 -15.60 20.43 -14.07
C SER A 41 -15.83 21.92 -14.30
N PRO A 42 -16.36 22.66 -13.31
CA PRO A 42 -16.49 24.12 -13.38
C PRO A 42 -15.15 24.83 -13.64
N LYS A 43 -14.05 24.34 -13.06
CA LYS A 43 -12.71 24.89 -13.25
C LYS A 43 -12.20 24.74 -14.69
N TYR A 44 -12.54 23.63 -15.35
CA TYR A 44 -12.20 23.42 -16.76
C TYR A 44 -13.03 24.33 -17.66
N LYS A 45 -14.34 24.42 -17.42
CA LYS A 45 -15.25 25.30 -18.19
C LYS A 45 -14.89 26.78 -18.05
N ALA A 46 -14.38 27.19 -16.89
CA ALA A 46 -13.90 28.54 -16.63
C ALA A 46 -12.46 28.81 -17.15
N GLY A 47 -11.81 27.84 -17.79
CA GLY A 47 -10.42 27.99 -18.28
C GLY A 47 -9.34 28.06 -17.20
N ILE A 48 -9.70 27.82 -15.93
CA ILE A 48 -8.77 27.90 -14.77
C ILE A 48 -7.86 26.67 -14.71
N TRP A 49 -8.30 25.55 -15.28
CA TRP A 49 -7.61 24.28 -15.25
C TRP A 49 -7.71 23.59 -16.60
N ASP A 50 -6.64 22.98 -17.07
CA ASP A 50 -6.55 22.30 -18.37
C ASP A 50 -7.11 20.85 -18.39
N GLY A 51 -7.71 20.39 -17.32
CA GLY A 51 -8.29 19.05 -17.21
C GLY A 51 -7.27 17.95 -16.95
N LYS A 52 -5.98 18.29 -16.83
CA LYS A 52 -4.88 17.31 -16.69
C LYS A 52 -4.44 17.18 -15.24
N ILE A 53 -4.07 15.98 -14.87
CA ILE A 53 -3.37 15.63 -13.63
C ILE A 53 -1.93 15.30 -14.00
N ARG A 54 -1.00 16.04 -13.40
CA ARG A 54 0.44 15.83 -13.55
C ARG A 54 0.99 15.19 -12.29
N VAL A 55 1.34 13.92 -12.38
CA VAL A 55 1.83 13.15 -11.21
C VAL A 55 3.31 13.40 -10.95
N TYR A 56 4.09 13.64 -12.00
CA TYR A 56 5.47 14.09 -11.88
C TYR A 56 5.53 15.63 -11.80
N ASN A 57 6.10 16.13 -10.73
CA ASN A 57 6.31 17.57 -10.57
C ASN A 57 7.71 17.96 -11.10
N MET A 58 7.75 18.62 -12.24
CA MET A 58 9.01 19.03 -12.88
C MET A 58 9.81 20.05 -12.07
N VAL A 59 9.15 20.92 -11.29
CA VAL A 59 9.83 21.96 -10.50
C VAL A 59 10.56 21.36 -9.30
N SER A 60 9.84 20.55 -8.51
CA SER A 60 10.42 19.85 -7.36
C SER A 60 11.18 18.58 -7.75
N LYS A 61 11.01 18.10 -9.00
CA LYS A 61 11.56 16.84 -9.52
C LYS A 61 11.06 15.61 -8.74
N LEU A 62 9.86 15.67 -8.18
CA LEU A 62 9.30 14.64 -7.34
C LEU A 62 8.27 13.78 -8.09
N LEU A 63 8.36 12.48 -7.85
CA LEU A 63 7.42 11.46 -8.31
C LEU A 63 7.01 10.59 -7.11
N PRO A 64 5.72 10.21 -6.96
CA PRO A 64 5.31 9.28 -5.91
C PRO A 64 6.10 7.96 -5.97
N LEU A 65 6.60 7.51 -4.82
CA LEU A 65 7.47 6.34 -4.70
C LEU A 65 6.82 5.05 -5.26
N GLY A 66 5.50 4.92 -5.18
CA GLY A 66 4.76 3.79 -5.74
C GLY A 66 4.86 3.65 -7.27
N LEU A 67 5.34 4.68 -7.96
CA LEU A 67 5.51 4.68 -9.43
C LEU A 67 6.92 4.31 -9.89
N LEU A 68 7.82 3.93 -8.96
CA LEU A 68 9.21 3.55 -9.29
C LEU A 68 9.28 2.51 -10.41
N ALA A 69 8.57 1.38 -10.27
CA ALA A 69 8.60 0.31 -11.26
C ALA A 69 8.06 0.75 -12.64
N THR A 70 7.09 1.67 -12.65
CA THR A 70 6.53 2.24 -13.89
C THR A 70 7.52 3.20 -14.54
N LEU A 71 8.20 4.05 -13.75
CA LEU A 71 9.26 4.92 -14.24
C LEU A 71 10.42 4.12 -14.83
N MET A 72 10.90 3.09 -14.12
CA MET A 72 11.98 2.23 -14.61
C MET A 72 11.62 1.59 -15.97
N ARG A 73 10.42 1.02 -16.08
CA ARG A 73 9.94 0.44 -17.36
C ARG A 73 9.85 1.48 -18.48
N PHE A 74 9.38 2.69 -18.17
CA PHE A 74 9.33 3.78 -19.12
C PHE A 74 10.73 4.15 -19.61
N CYS A 75 11.68 4.36 -18.71
CA CYS A 75 13.06 4.70 -19.05
C CYS A 75 13.72 3.61 -19.92
N THR A 76 13.56 2.34 -19.54
CA THR A 76 14.09 1.22 -20.34
C THR A 76 13.50 1.18 -21.76
N LYS A 77 12.18 1.37 -21.88
CA LYS A 77 11.51 1.42 -23.20
C LYS A 77 11.93 2.62 -24.05
N SER A 78 12.24 3.74 -23.41
CA SER A 78 12.69 4.97 -24.09
C SER A 78 14.20 5.00 -24.37
N GLY A 79 14.94 3.96 -23.98
CA GLY A 79 16.39 3.88 -24.19
C GLY A 79 17.22 4.74 -23.25
N TYR A 80 16.65 5.21 -22.13
CA TYR A 80 17.37 5.98 -21.13
C TYR A 80 18.19 5.08 -20.21
N SER A 81 19.40 5.54 -19.86
CA SER A 81 20.24 4.90 -18.84
C SER A 81 19.71 5.23 -17.45
N LEU A 82 19.70 4.25 -16.54
CA LEU A 82 19.20 4.40 -15.19
C LEU A 82 20.32 4.29 -14.16
N GLU A 83 20.35 5.23 -13.23
CA GLU A 83 21.11 5.16 -11.98
C GLU A 83 20.09 5.22 -10.83
N VAL A 84 19.87 4.10 -10.16
CA VAL A 84 18.86 3.96 -9.10
C VAL A 84 19.55 3.80 -7.76
N ASP A 85 19.14 4.59 -6.78
CA ASP A 85 19.60 4.47 -5.40
C ASP A 85 19.45 3.02 -4.90
N PRO A 86 20.50 2.38 -4.37
CA PRO A 86 20.45 1.00 -3.87
C PRO A 86 19.36 0.75 -2.81
N GLY A 87 18.97 1.78 -2.05
CA GLY A 87 17.87 1.72 -1.11
C GLY A 87 16.47 1.61 -1.74
N LEU A 88 16.38 1.84 -3.07
CA LEU A 88 15.12 1.82 -3.83
C LEU A 88 14.89 0.45 -4.48
N ASN A 89 14.65 -0.58 -3.69
CA ASN A 89 14.16 -1.85 -4.23
C ASN A 89 12.62 -1.89 -4.13
N PRO A 90 11.88 -1.96 -5.27
CA PRO A 90 10.43 -2.07 -5.24
C PRO A 90 9.92 -3.46 -4.82
N TYR A 91 10.80 -4.41 -4.67
CA TYR A 91 10.48 -5.79 -4.31
C TYR A 91 11.22 -6.23 -3.05
N HIS A 92 10.55 -7.06 -2.25
CA HIS A 92 11.19 -7.84 -1.19
C HIS A 92 11.55 -9.23 -1.71
N ASN A 93 12.68 -9.75 -1.24
CA ASN A 93 12.96 -11.16 -1.37
C ASN A 93 12.08 -11.91 -0.37
N LEU A 94 11.13 -12.68 -0.87
CA LEU A 94 10.17 -13.43 -0.06
C LEU A 94 10.50 -14.91 -0.14
N ASP A 95 10.80 -15.50 1.01
CA ASP A 95 10.89 -16.95 1.17
C ASP A 95 9.47 -17.54 1.18
N LEU A 96 9.13 -18.26 0.12
CA LEU A 96 7.79 -18.85 -0.03
C LEU A 96 7.59 -20.06 0.88
N ALA A 97 8.64 -20.86 1.13
CA ALA A 97 8.54 -22.02 2.00
C ALA A 97 8.25 -21.57 3.44
N HIS A 98 9.00 -20.59 3.92
CA HIS A 98 8.75 -19.97 5.23
C HIS A 98 7.36 -19.33 5.34
N LEU A 99 6.88 -18.70 4.28
CA LEU A 99 5.51 -18.13 4.30
C LEU A 99 4.45 -19.23 4.40
N ASP A 100 4.59 -20.32 3.67
CA ASP A 100 3.63 -21.41 3.67
C ASP A 100 3.64 -22.14 5.05
N GLU A 101 4.79 -22.34 5.68
CA GLU A 101 4.92 -22.82 7.05
C GLU A 101 4.28 -21.87 8.06
N PHE A 102 4.52 -20.57 7.92
CA PHE A 102 3.91 -19.55 8.76
C PHE A 102 2.37 -19.58 8.66
N ILE A 103 1.81 -19.65 7.44
CA ILE A 103 0.36 -19.72 7.24
C ILE A 103 -0.22 -20.99 7.89
N ALA A 104 0.46 -22.10 7.77
CA ALA A 104 0.04 -23.37 8.42
C ALA A 104 0.03 -23.24 9.96
N SER A 105 1.04 -22.54 10.53
CA SER A 105 1.13 -22.32 11.98
C SER A 105 0.03 -21.43 12.55
N LEU A 106 -0.62 -20.60 11.72
CA LEU A 106 -1.71 -19.74 12.18
C LEU A 106 -2.96 -20.49 12.64
N ASN A 107 -3.11 -21.77 12.30
CA ASN A 107 -4.26 -22.60 12.67
C ASN A 107 -5.59 -21.85 12.51
N LEU A 108 -5.85 -21.40 11.29
CA LEU A 108 -6.93 -20.47 10.96
C LEU A 108 -8.31 -21.08 11.16
N HIS A 109 -9.18 -20.35 11.84
CA HIS A 109 -10.57 -20.73 12.05
C HIS A 109 -11.53 -19.68 11.51
N ALA A 110 -12.75 -20.07 11.18
CA ALA A 110 -13.87 -19.18 10.93
C ALA A 110 -15.16 -19.81 11.43
N ARG A 111 -15.90 -19.09 12.24
CA ARG A 111 -17.15 -19.55 12.87
C ARG A 111 -16.96 -20.88 13.63
N GLY A 112 -15.86 -20.96 14.38
CA GLY A 112 -15.50 -22.13 15.17
C GLY A 112 -15.06 -23.37 14.38
N LYS A 113 -14.78 -23.24 13.08
CA LYS A 113 -14.32 -24.35 12.21
C LYS A 113 -12.98 -24.00 11.57
N PRO A 114 -12.07 -24.98 11.45
CA PRO A 114 -10.84 -24.79 10.68
C PRO A 114 -11.15 -24.38 9.24
N ILE A 115 -10.34 -23.46 8.69
CA ILE A 115 -10.46 -23.03 7.31
C ILE A 115 -9.13 -23.16 6.57
N GLU A 116 -9.22 -23.47 5.29
CA GLU A 116 -8.07 -23.49 4.38
C GLU A 116 -8.01 -22.21 3.57
N VAL A 117 -6.79 -21.72 3.37
CA VAL A 117 -6.55 -20.53 2.54
C VAL A 117 -6.62 -20.91 1.07
N LYS A 118 -7.49 -20.26 0.32
CA LYS A 118 -7.70 -20.53 -1.11
C LYS A 118 -6.54 -19.98 -1.94
N GLN A 119 -6.26 -20.58 -3.10
CA GLN A 119 -5.14 -20.19 -3.97
C GLN A 119 -5.11 -18.70 -4.27
N HIS A 120 -6.23 -18.08 -4.65
CA HIS A 120 -6.29 -16.65 -4.95
C HIS A 120 -5.96 -15.76 -3.74
N GLN A 121 -6.22 -16.23 -2.51
CA GLN A 121 -5.87 -15.52 -1.27
C GLN A 121 -4.36 -15.63 -1.02
N LEU A 122 -3.77 -16.81 -1.21
CA LEU A 122 -2.32 -17.02 -1.15
C LEU A 122 -1.60 -16.12 -2.17
N ASP A 123 -2.07 -16.08 -3.41
CA ASP A 123 -1.48 -15.26 -4.46
C ASP A 123 -1.55 -13.77 -4.13
N ALA A 124 -2.65 -13.31 -3.51
CA ALA A 124 -2.80 -11.95 -3.04
C ALA A 124 -1.81 -11.62 -1.91
N VAL A 125 -1.69 -12.50 -0.90
CA VAL A 125 -0.72 -12.34 0.20
C VAL A 125 0.71 -12.32 -0.34
N ARG A 126 1.09 -13.28 -1.18
CA ARG A 126 2.42 -13.35 -1.82
C ARG A 126 2.73 -12.11 -2.63
N THR A 127 1.74 -11.59 -3.39
CA THR A 127 1.90 -10.35 -4.17
C THR A 127 2.10 -9.14 -3.27
N ALA A 128 1.31 -9.01 -2.20
CA ALA A 128 1.41 -7.92 -1.25
C ALA A 128 2.75 -7.92 -0.50
N LEU A 129 3.25 -9.11 -0.10
CA LEU A 129 4.52 -9.25 0.60
C LEU A 129 5.73 -9.00 -0.32
N ARG A 130 5.66 -9.46 -1.57
CA ARG A 130 6.75 -9.22 -2.55
C ARG A 130 6.88 -7.77 -2.95
N LYS A 131 5.77 -7.05 -3.05
CA LYS A 131 5.75 -5.64 -3.49
C LYS A 131 5.65 -4.74 -2.28
N ARG A 132 6.55 -3.80 -2.13
CA ARG A 132 6.47 -2.79 -1.07
C ARG A 132 5.18 -1.95 -1.13
N ARG A 133 4.62 -1.81 -2.34
CA ARG A 133 3.34 -1.14 -2.59
C ARG A 133 2.60 -1.88 -3.67
N SER A 134 1.34 -2.23 -3.40
CA SER A 134 0.50 -2.93 -4.35
C SER A 134 -0.95 -2.49 -4.23
N LEU A 135 -1.67 -2.56 -5.33
CA LEU A 135 -3.11 -2.45 -5.39
C LEU A 135 -3.68 -3.84 -5.71
N LEU A 136 -4.45 -4.40 -4.79
CA LEU A 136 -5.10 -5.68 -4.96
C LEU A 136 -6.59 -5.45 -5.21
N LEU A 137 -7.04 -5.74 -6.43
CA LEU A 137 -8.45 -5.69 -6.78
C LEU A 137 -9.07 -7.05 -6.48
N SER A 138 -10.06 -7.07 -5.60
CA SER A 138 -10.70 -8.30 -5.14
C SER A 138 -12.20 -8.10 -5.01
N PRO A 139 -13.05 -8.98 -5.57
CA PRO A 139 -14.50 -8.84 -5.49
C PRO A 139 -15.02 -8.99 -4.06
N THR A 140 -16.28 -8.65 -3.85
CA THR A 140 -16.97 -8.94 -2.58
C THR A 140 -16.94 -10.45 -2.30
N SER A 141 -16.91 -10.82 -1.03
CA SER A 141 -16.89 -12.22 -0.58
C SER A 141 -15.66 -13.06 -1.00
N SER A 142 -14.58 -12.44 -1.49
CA SER A 142 -13.32 -13.15 -1.81
C SER A 142 -12.45 -13.45 -0.58
N GLY A 143 -12.87 -13.03 0.63
CA GLY A 143 -12.10 -13.19 1.86
C GLY A 143 -10.99 -12.15 2.04
N LYS A 144 -11.26 -10.89 1.67
CA LYS A 144 -10.31 -9.78 1.85
C LYS A 144 -9.81 -9.63 3.28
N SER A 145 -10.68 -9.81 4.28
CA SER A 145 -10.31 -9.75 5.69
C SER A 145 -9.29 -10.82 6.07
N LEU A 146 -9.43 -12.05 5.54
CA LEU A 146 -8.46 -13.13 5.75
C LEU A 146 -7.10 -12.82 5.08
N ILE A 147 -7.11 -12.30 3.86
CA ILE A 147 -5.88 -11.85 3.17
C ILE A 147 -5.15 -10.80 4.01
N LEU A 148 -5.89 -9.80 4.52
CA LEU A 148 -5.34 -8.75 5.37
C LEU A 148 -4.83 -9.32 6.70
N TYR A 149 -5.56 -10.24 7.34
CA TYR A 149 -5.14 -10.89 8.57
C TYR A 149 -3.80 -11.60 8.41
N ILE A 150 -3.66 -12.48 7.40
CA ILE A 150 -2.41 -13.21 7.14
C ILE A 150 -1.26 -12.24 6.85
N TYR A 151 -1.50 -11.25 5.98
CA TYR A 151 -0.50 -10.24 5.63
C TYR A 151 -0.02 -9.47 6.87
N ILE A 152 -0.95 -9.00 7.71
CA ILE A 152 -0.64 -8.22 8.90
C ILE A 152 0.10 -9.06 9.93
N ARG A 153 -0.33 -10.30 10.17
CA ARG A 153 0.33 -11.23 11.08
C ARG A 153 1.79 -11.46 10.64
N TYR A 154 2.02 -11.69 9.35
CA TYR A 154 3.37 -11.86 8.81
C TYR A 154 4.22 -10.60 8.98
N GLN A 155 3.65 -9.40 8.75
CA GLN A 155 4.35 -8.13 8.96
C GLN A 155 4.77 -7.94 10.42
N ILE A 156 3.92 -8.31 11.35
CA ILE A 156 4.18 -8.15 12.80
C ILE A 156 5.19 -9.20 13.30
N GLU A 157 5.00 -10.46 12.95
CA GLU A 157 5.74 -11.57 13.56
C GLU A 157 7.07 -11.83 12.86
N HIS A 158 7.11 -11.71 11.54
CA HIS A 158 8.33 -11.96 10.78
C HIS A 158 9.22 -10.71 10.65
N PHE A 159 8.62 -9.55 10.37
CA PHE A 159 9.38 -8.30 10.18
C PHE A 159 9.41 -7.40 11.43
N GLY A 160 8.64 -7.70 12.47
CA GLY A 160 8.56 -6.87 13.67
C GLY A 160 7.91 -5.50 13.46
N HIS A 161 7.18 -5.31 12.36
CA HIS A 161 6.57 -4.03 12.02
C HIS A 161 5.34 -3.69 12.88
N ASN A 162 5.14 -2.41 13.13
CA ASN A 162 3.86 -1.89 13.56
C ASN A 162 2.99 -1.60 12.33
N VAL A 163 1.70 -1.96 12.38
CA VAL A 163 0.81 -1.89 11.23
C VAL A 163 -0.41 -1.03 11.54
N VAL A 164 -0.81 -0.21 10.58
CA VAL A 164 -2.07 0.53 10.62
C VAL A 164 -2.97 0.04 9.50
N LEU A 165 -4.11 -0.55 9.88
CA LEU A 165 -5.18 -0.92 8.96
C LEU A 165 -6.22 0.19 8.92
N MET A 166 -6.32 0.88 7.79
CA MET A 166 -7.31 1.93 7.58
C MET A 166 -8.50 1.41 6.80
N VAL A 167 -9.70 1.65 7.35
CA VAL A 167 -10.97 1.27 6.72
C VAL A 167 -11.91 2.49 6.60
N PRO A 168 -12.86 2.47 5.65
CA PRO A 168 -13.72 3.64 5.40
C PRO A 168 -14.66 4.03 6.53
N THR A 169 -15.17 3.07 7.30
CA THR A 169 -16.23 3.30 8.30
C THR A 169 -15.91 2.68 9.65
N THR A 170 -16.52 3.19 10.71
CA THR A 170 -16.42 2.63 12.07
C THR A 170 -16.98 1.21 12.15
N GLN A 171 -18.04 0.93 11.42
CA GLN A 171 -18.60 -0.42 11.33
C GLN A 171 -17.59 -1.42 10.78
N LEU A 172 -16.79 -1.03 9.77
CA LEU A 172 -15.72 -1.87 9.24
C LEU A 172 -14.55 -2.03 10.22
N VAL A 173 -14.30 -1.05 11.10
CA VAL A 173 -13.31 -1.21 12.20
C VAL A 173 -13.74 -2.35 13.12
N GLU A 174 -15.00 -2.35 13.57
CA GLU A 174 -15.54 -3.42 14.41
C GLU A 174 -15.55 -4.77 13.68
N GLN A 175 -16.02 -4.79 12.44
CA GLN A 175 -16.04 -6.02 11.65
C GLN A 175 -14.63 -6.62 11.49
N MET A 176 -13.61 -5.82 11.16
CA MET A 176 -12.24 -6.32 11.04
C MET A 176 -11.71 -6.88 12.36
N PHE A 177 -12.03 -6.23 13.47
CA PHE A 177 -11.65 -6.71 14.78
C PHE A 177 -12.27 -8.07 15.10
N GLU A 178 -13.57 -8.23 14.88
CA GLU A 178 -14.29 -9.50 15.09
C GLU A 178 -13.85 -10.59 14.10
N ASP A 179 -13.65 -10.26 12.82
CA ASP A 179 -13.09 -11.19 11.83
C ASP A 179 -11.72 -11.71 12.28
N PHE A 180 -10.83 -10.84 12.78
CA PHE A 180 -9.50 -11.22 13.24
C PHE A 180 -9.54 -12.08 14.51
N LYS A 181 -10.48 -11.79 15.40
CA LYS A 181 -10.73 -12.61 16.58
C LYS A 181 -11.21 -14.02 16.22
N ASP A 182 -12.09 -14.13 15.22
CA ASP A 182 -12.57 -15.41 14.71
C ASP A 182 -11.42 -16.18 14.04
N TYR A 183 -10.62 -15.54 13.18
CA TYR A 183 -9.47 -16.18 12.51
C TYR A 183 -8.39 -16.65 13.50
N SER A 184 -8.21 -15.99 14.63
CA SER A 184 -7.23 -16.38 15.65
C SER A 184 -7.78 -17.34 16.71
N SER A 185 -9.04 -17.74 16.64
CA SER A 185 -9.66 -18.57 17.67
C SER A 185 -9.02 -19.96 17.83
N GLY A 186 -8.24 -20.40 16.86
CA GLY A 186 -7.48 -21.66 16.90
C GLY A 186 -6.02 -21.52 17.35
N ASN A 187 -5.57 -20.34 17.76
CA ASN A 187 -4.19 -20.08 18.16
C ASN A 187 -4.11 -19.12 19.36
N ASP A 188 -2.90 -18.90 19.90
CA ASP A 188 -2.68 -18.11 21.11
C ASP A 188 -2.59 -16.59 20.86
N TRP A 189 -2.78 -16.12 19.62
CA TRP A 189 -2.73 -14.70 19.31
C TRP A 189 -4.04 -14.01 19.65
N LYS A 190 -4.10 -13.42 20.84
CA LYS A 190 -5.29 -12.70 21.30
C LYS A 190 -5.39 -11.33 20.67
N VAL A 191 -6.46 -11.08 19.94
CA VAL A 191 -6.72 -9.80 19.26
C VAL A 191 -6.78 -8.66 20.26
N GLU A 192 -7.39 -8.88 21.41
CA GLU A 192 -7.54 -7.90 22.49
C GLU A 192 -6.20 -7.39 23.03
N ASP A 193 -5.14 -8.21 22.96
CA ASP A 193 -3.80 -7.85 23.44
C ASP A 193 -2.95 -7.19 22.36
N ASN A 194 -3.26 -7.40 21.10
CA ASN A 194 -2.43 -7.00 19.96
C ASN A 194 -3.02 -5.87 19.12
N VAL A 195 -4.31 -5.56 19.26
CA VAL A 195 -5.03 -4.62 18.38
C VAL A 195 -5.61 -3.47 19.19
N THR A 196 -5.40 -2.25 18.69
CA THR A 196 -6.11 -1.05 19.14
C THR A 196 -7.09 -0.60 18.06
N LYS A 197 -8.34 -0.36 18.44
CA LYS A 197 -9.35 0.27 17.59
C LYS A 197 -9.34 1.78 17.83
N ILE A 198 -9.24 2.58 16.75
CA ILE A 198 -9.26 4.04 16.87
C ILE A 198 -10.32 4.62 15.93
N TYR A 199 -11.39 5.17 16.52
CA TYR A 199 -12.40 5.98 15.84
C TYR A 199 -13.04 6.98 16.83
N SER A 200 -13.98 7.80 16.37
CA SER A 200 -14.61 8.84 17.22
C SER A 200 -15.26 8.21 18.46
N GLY A 201 -14.93 8.75 19.64
CA GLY A 201 -15.46 8.27 20.94
C GLY A 201 -14.64 7.16 21.61
N GLN A 202 -13.57 6.66 20.98
CA GLN A 202 -12.68 5.66 21.58
C GLN A 202 -11.39 6.28 22.13
N GLU A 203 -10.79 5.60 23.13
CA GLU A 203 -9.50 5.98 23.68
C GLU A 203 -8.39 5.80 22.63
N LYS A 204 -7.53 6.80 22.48
CA LYS A 204 -6.48 6.83 21.43
C LYS A 204 -5.16 6.26 21.98
N ARG A 205 -5.13 4.97 22.24
CA ARG A 205 -3.87 4.27 22.58
C ARG A 205 -3.12 3.90 21.32
N LEU A 206 -1.79 4.09 21.33
CA LEU A 206 -0.90 3.74 20.22
C LEU A 206 0.16 2.70 20.64
N ASP A 207 -0.14 1.93 21.68
CA ASP A 207 0.78 0.99 22.35
C ASP A 207 0.78 -0.42 21.75
N ARG A 208 -0.17 -0.72 20.87
CA ARG A 208 -0.29 -2.03 20.24
C ARG A 208 0.36 -2.05 18.84
N ARG A 209 0.77 -3.24 18.41
CA ARG A 209 1.41 -3.43 17.10
C ARG A 209 0.47 -3.27 15.91
N LEU A 210 -0.82 -3.52 16.11
CA LEU A 210 -1.85 -3.31 15.08
C LEU A 210 -2.84 -2.24 15.53
N ILE A 211 -3.04 -1.24 14.69
CA ILE A 211 -4.08 -0.24 14.84
C ILE A 211 -5.09 -0.43 13.72
N ILE A 212 -6.37 -0.63 14.06
CA ILE A 212 -7.49 -0.60 13.09
C ILE A 212 -8.24 0.71 13.27
N SER A 213 -8.35 1.50 12.20
CA SER A 213 -8.90 2.85 12.31
C SER A 213 -9.58 3.33 11.04
N THR A 214 -10.39 4.37 11.15
CA THR A 214 -10.82 5.16 10.00
C THR A 214 -9.73 6.18 9.64
N TRP A 215 -9.65 6.55 8.35
CA TRP A 215 -8.65 7.51 7.90
C TRP A 215 -8.78 8.89 8.57
N GLN A 216 -10.02 9.32 8.88
CA GLN A 216 -10.29 10.59 9.56
C GLN A 216 -9.67 10.61 10.96
N SER A 217 -9.78 9.49 11.70
CA SER A 217 -9.25 9.38 13.04
C SER A 217 -7.74 9.37 13.08
N ILE A 218 -7.08 8.65 12.17
CA ILE A 218 -5.61 8.66 12.04
C ILE A 218 -5.11 10.05 11.62
N TYR A 219 -5.77 10.69 10.66
CA TYR A 219 -5.40 12.05 10.24
C TYR A 219 -5.48 13.07 11.37
N ALA A 220 -6.51 12.97 12.23
CA ALA A 220 -6.66 13.85 13.40
C ALA A 220 -5.56 13.63 14.46
N ILE A 221 -4.97 12.42 14.54
CA ILE A 221 -3.84 12.13 15.43
C ILE A 221 -2.52 12.65 14.82
N ALA A 222 -2.31 12.42 13.52
CA ALA A 222 -1.08 12.80 12.84
C ALA A 222 -0.89 14.35 12.73
N LYS A 223 -1.95 15.13 12.92
CA LYS A 223 -1.90 16.60 12.95
C LYS A 223 -1.54 17.22 14.31
N ARG A 224 -1.47 16.44 15.35
CA ARG A 224 -1.11 16.87 16.72
C ARG A 224 0.38 16.73 16.95
#